data_37b34380a71eaad01db933e1b2d7687e
#
_entry.id   37b34380a71eaad01db933e1b2d7687e
#
_cell.length_a   1.000
_cell.length_b   1.000
_cell.length_c   1.000
_cell.angle_alpha   90.00
_cell.angle_beta   90.00
_cell.angle_gamma   90.00
#
_symmetry.space_group_name_H-M   'P 1'
#
loop_
_entity.id
_entity.type
_entity.pdbx_description
1 polymer ?
#
loop_
_entity_poly.entity_id
_entity_poly.type
_entity_poly.pdbx_seq_one_letter_code
_entity_poly.pdbx_strand_id
1 'polypeptide(L)'
;MKKSTKLIVALLVVVAALAVTYRLMNRVPSADLEANAQMQQIITDAGCLRCHTSNPDLPFYAGMPVAGKIVMEDVSKAYRVFDMTQMAQDLEAGNQVDQVTLAKVEKVILDGKMPQAKYYLVHWGASISDAKKELALNWVKNHRMGLMTDTNVAPEFVNEPIRPIADSISVDVRKVVLGDMLYHDTRLSADNTVSCASCHGLDTGGVDNKQYSEGVGGQFGGVNAPTVYNAAYNFVQFWDGRAGTLAEQAAGPPLNPVEMACESFEQITAKLAEDKDFVKAFVEVYPDGLNEKNITDAIQEFEKTLLTPNSRFDRYLKGQKEAVTADEIAG
;
A
#
# COMPACT_ATOMS: atom_id res chain seq x y z
N MET A 1 57.50 -32.19 12.88
CA MET A 1 56.78 -31.13 12.14
C MET A 1 57.48 -29.80 12.33
N LYS A 2 57.90 -29.14 11.23
CA LYS A 2 58.53 -27.79 11.28
C LYS A 2 57.58 -26.78 11.90
N LYS A 3 58.07 -25.75 12.58
CA LYS A 3 57.23 -24.67 13.21
C LYS A 3 56.21 -24.07 12.24
N SER A 4 56.60 -23.91 10.96
CA SER A 4 55.73 -23.43 9.88
C SER A 4 54.52 -24.37 9.61
N THR A 5 54.70 -25.69 9.65
CA THR A 5 53.64 -26.67 9.43
C THR A 5 52.60 -26.62 10.58
N LYS A 6 53.05 -26.45 11.83
CA LYS A 6 52.16 -26.29 12.99
C LYS A 6 51.31 -24.99 12.91
N LEU A 7 51.94 -23.89 12.43
CA LEU A 7 51.24 -22.61 12.26
C LEU A 7 50.15 -22.71 11.15
N ILE A 8 50.47 -23.34 10.02
CA ILE A 8 49.53 -23.56 8.93
C ILE A 8 48.33 -24.42 9.39
N VAL A 9 48.61 -25.52 10.11
CA VAL A 9 47.51 -26.36 10.65
C VAL A 9 46.64 -25.59 11.65
N ALA A 10 47.25 -24.80 12.54
CA ALA A 10 46.48 -23.98 13.47
C ALA A 10 45.60 -22.95 12.74
N LEU A 11 46.12 -22.29 11.70
CA LEU A 11 45.34 -21.35 10.87
C LEU A 11 44.17 -22.04 10.16
N LEU A 12 44.41 -23.21 9.60
CA LEU A 12 43.31 -24.00 8.94
C LEU A 12 42.23 -24.41 9.93
N VAL A 13 42.60 -24.80 11.14
CA VAL A 13 41.63 -25.12 12.21
C VAL A 13 40.77 -23.89 12.59
N VAL A 14 41.42 -22.73 12.73
CA VAL A 14 40.70 -21.46 13.03
C VAL A 14 39.77 -21.09 11.89
N VAL A 15 40.24 -21.17 10.63
CA VAL A 15 39.37 -20.90 9.45
C VAL A 15 38.20 -21.87 9.39
N ALA A 16 38.46 -23.14 9.62
CA ALA A 16 37.38 -24.16 9.65
C ALA A 16 36.36 -23.88 10.78
N ALA A 17 36.85 -23.52 11.97
CA ALA A 17 35.98 -23.15 13.09
C ALA A 17 35.13 -21.92 12.78
N LEU A 18 35.73 -20.87 12.19
CA LEU A 18 35.01 -19.66 11.76
C LEU A 18 33.96 -19.99 10.69
N ALA A 19 34.30 -20.84 9.69
CA ALA A 19 33.37 -21.26 8.65
C ALA A 19 32.18 -22.05 9.21
N VAL A 20 32.45 -22.96 10.16
CA VAL A 20 31.38 -23.72 10.87
C VAL A 20 30.50 -22.75 11.66
N THR A 21 31.09 -21.86 12.44
CA THR A 21 30.34 -20.84 13.20
C THR A 21 29.47 -19.98 12.30
N TYR A 22 30.02 -19.47 11.18
CA TYR A 22 29.29 -18.70 10.20
C TYR A 22 28.10 -19.47 9.63
N ARG A 23 28.28 -20.75 9.25
CA ARG A 23 27.19 -21.62 8.76
C ARG A 23 26.12 -21.86 9.83
N LEU A 24 26.53 -22.06 11.09
CA LEU A 24 25.59 -22.26 12.19
C LEU A 24 24.75 -21.01 12.47
N MET A 25 25.34 -19.82 12.38
CA MET A 25 24.66 -18.54 12.59
C MET A 25 23.73 -18.18 11.43
N ASN A 26 24.02 -18.66 10.22
CA ASN A 26 23.25 -18.34 9.00
C ASN A 26 22.40 -19.52 8.51
N ARG A 27 21.92 -20.36 9.40
CA ARG A 27 21.08 -21.51 9.03
C ARG A 27 19.84 -21.05 8.30
N VAL A 28 19.42 -21.85 7.34
CA VAL A 28 18.09 -21.73 6.72
C VAL A 28 17.07 -22.23 7.74
N PRO A 29 15.92 -21.60 7.89
CA PRO A 29 14.83 -22.08 8.73
C PRO A 29 14.47 -23.53 8.42
N SER A 30 14.10 -24.33 9.44
CA SER A 30 13.71 -25.71 9.24
C SER A 30 12.48 -25.82 8.34
N ALA A 31 12.44 -26.84 7.48
CA ALA A 31 11.28 -27.15 6.66
C ALA A 31 10.06 -27.63 7.49
N ASP A 32 10.28 -28.03 8.74
CA ASP A 32 9.21 -28.46 9.66
C ASP A 32 8.45 -27.27 10.27
N LEU A 33 8.96 -26.04 10.13
CA LEU A 33 8.29 -24.84 10.59
C LEU A 33 7.20 -24.40 9.62
N GLU A 34 6.12 -23.88 10.16
CA GLU A 34 5.09 -23.17 9.40
C GLU A 34 5.68 -21.97 8.65
N ALA A 35 5.11 -21.64 7.48
CA ALA A 35 5.65 -20.61 6.59
C ALA A 35 5.82 -19.23 7.27
N ASN A 36 4.88 -18.83 8.13
CA ASN A 36 4.98 -17.60 8.91
C ASN A 36 6.14 -17.65 9.90
N ALA A 37 6.35 -18.78 10.57
CA ALA A 37 7.47 -18.95 11.49
C ALA A 37 8.82 -18.95 10.77
N GLN A 38 8.91 -19.53 9.57
CA GLN A 38 10.10 -19.44 8.72
C GLN A 38 10.40 -18.00 8.34
N MET A 39 9.39 -17.23 7.91
CA MET A 39 9.55 -15.82 7.58
C MET A 39 9.94 -14.98 8.79
N GLN A 40 9.31 -15.20 9.93
CA GLN A 40 9.64 -14.53 11.19
C GLN A 40 11.09 -14.80 11.61
N GLN A 41 11.58 -16.04 11.46
CA GLN A 41 12.97 -16.35 11.72
C GLN A 41 13.91 -15.63 10.75
N ILE A 42 13.57 -15.54 9.45
CA ILE A 42 14.38 -14.83 8.45
C ILE A 42 14.53 -13.35 8.81
N ILE A 43 13.43 -12.64 9.11
CA ILE A 43 13.45 -11.20 9.44
C ILE A 43 14.15 -10.92 10.78
N THR A 44 14.03 -11.85 11.74
CA THR A 44 14.68 -11.76 13.04
C THR A 44 16.19 -11.96 12.91
N ASP A 45 16.63 -13.04 12.24
CA ASP A 45 18.05 -13.35 12.02
C ASP A 45 18.73 -12.22 11.23
N ALA A 46 18.05 -11.72 10.17
CA ALA A 46 18.57 -10.61 9.36
C ALA A 46 18.57 -9.27 10.10
N GLY A 47 17.92 -9.19 11.28
CA GLY A 47 17.86 -7.99 12.10
C GLY A 47 16.97 -6.89 11.55
N CYS A 48 16.01 -7.21 10.68
CA CYS A 48 15.09 -6.22 10.07
C CYS A 48 14.35 -5.41 11.14
N LEU A 49 13.80 -6.11 12.14
CA LEU A 49 13.00 -5.49 13.21
C LEU A 49 13.80 -4.57 14.14
N ARG A 50 15.14 -4.65 14.12
CA ARG A 50 15.99 -3.74 14.89
C ARG A 50 16.03 -2.30 14.36
N CYS A 51 15.56 -2.10 13.12
CA CYS A 51 15.53 -0.77 12.49
C CYS A 51 14.14 -0.40 11.97
N HIS A 52 13.32 -1.39 11.63
CA HIS A 52 12.05 -1.20 10.93
C HIS A 52 10.83 -1.34 11.85
N THR A 53 10.92 -1.00 13.13
CA THR A 53 9.80 -1.02 14.06
C THR A 53 9.72 0.26 14.89
N SER A 54 8.53 0.52 15.45
CA SER A 54 8.29 1.66 16.34
C SER A 54 9.01 1.54 17.69
N ASN A 55 9.35 0.31 18.11
CA ASN A 55 10.07 0.05 19.35
C ASN A 55 11.22 -0.96 19.09
N PRO A 56 12.35 -0.50 18.51
CA PRO A 56 13.43 -1.38 18.11
C PRO A 56 14.21 -1.90 19.33
N ASP A 57 14.57 -3.20 19.32
CA ASP A 57 15.52 -3.79 20.26
C ASP A 57 16.96 -3.42 19.84
N LEU A 58 17.46 -2.34 20.43
CA LEU A 58 18.74 -1.76 20.03
C LEU A 58 19.93 -2.52 20.69
N PRO A 59 21.01 -2.73 19.94
CA PRO A 59 22.21 -3.35 20.46
C PRO A 59 22.90 -2.44 21.49
N PHE A 60 23.67 -3.03 22.42
CA PHE A 60 24.34 -2.31 23.51
C PHE A 60 25.20 -1.13 23.03
N TYR A 61 25.80 -1.24 21.86
CA TYR A 61 26.65 -0.16 21.28
C TYR A 61 25.83 1.04 20.76
N ALA A 62 24.50 0.94 20.69
CA ALA A 62 23.64 2.09 20.42
C ALA A 62 23.71 3.16 21.53
N GLY A 63 24.17 2.79 22.73
CA GLY A 63 24.46 3.73 23.81
C GLY A 63 25.81 4.45 23.71
N MET A 64 26.66 4.09 22.74
CA MET A 64 28.00 4.70 22.58
C MET A 64 27.93 6.02 21.78
N PRO A 65 28.73 7.04 22.11
CA PRO A 65 28.60 8.38 21.52
C PRO A 65 28.64 8.45 19.98
N VAL A 66 29.53 7.68 19.34
CA VAL A 66 29.71 7.69 17.88
C VAL A 66 28.78 6.61 17.22
N ALA A 67 28.84 5.37 17.71
CA ALA A 67 28.08 4.27 17.18
C ALA A 67 26.57 4.50 17.36
N GLY A 68 26.16 5.04 18.52
CA GLY A 68 24.76 5.35 18.79
C GLY A 68 24.16 6.35 17.80
N LYS A 69 24.90 7.40 17.44
CA LYS A 69 24.43 8.38 16.45
C LYS A 69 24.16 7.71 15.09
N ILE A 70 25.08 6.84 14.64
CA ILE A 70 24.95 6.12 13.36
C ILE A 70 23.74 5.18 13.41
N VAL A 71 23.60 4.41 14.51
CA VAL A 71 22.48 3.47 14.69
C VAL A 71 21.14 4.21 14.70
N MET A 72 21.02 5.29 15.47
CA MET A 72 19.75 6.04 15.56
C MET A 72 19.39 6.74 14.25
N GLU A 73 20.37 7.19 13.48
CA GLU A 73 20.13 7.73 12.14
C GLU A 73 19.62 6.66 11.18
N ASP A 74 20.22 5.46 11.20
CA ASP A 74 19.79 4.33 10.39
C ASP A 74 18.37 3.87 10.79
N VAL A 75 18.07 3.75 12.07
CA VAL A 75 16.73 3.41 12.59
C VAL A 75 15.68 4.42 12.15
N SER A 76 15.97 5.72 12.33
CA SER A 76 15.03 6.77 11.93
C SER A 76 14.75 6.78 10.42
N LYS A 77 15.75 6.51 9.59
CA LYS A 77 15.59 6.41 8.14
C LYS A 77 14.80 5.15 7.77
N ALA A 78 15.16 4.01 8.35
CA ALA A 78 14.55 2.71 8.07
C ALA A 78 13.06 2.71 8.42
N TYR A 79 12.72 3.16 9.63
CA TYR A 79 11.35 3.22 10.11
C TYR A 79 10.44 4.09 9.23
N ARG A 80 10.92 5.26 8.80
CA ARG A 80 10.15 6.15 7.90
C ARG A 80 9.90 5.57 6.52
N VAL A 81 10.84 4.76 6.00
CA VAL A 81 10.70 4.16 4.67
C VAL A 81 9.81 2.92 4.70
N PHE A 82 9.98 2.09 5.73
CA PHE A 82 9.24 0.85 5.87
C PHE A 82 9.10 0.49 7.35
N ASP A 83 7.92 0.74 7.92
CA ASP A 83 7.52 0.24 9.23
C ASP A 83 7.05 -1.22 9.10
N MET A 84 7.68 -2.14 9.80
CA MET A 84 7.35 -3.57 9.84
C MET A 84 6.65 -3.98 11.15
N THR A 85 6.24 -3.02 11.99
CA THR A 85 5.63 -3.30 13.30
C THR A 85 4.37 -4.16 13.14
N GLN A 86 3.46 -3.74 12.25
CA GLN A 86 2.23 -4.49 11.99
C GLN A 86 2.51 -5.86 11.38
N MET A 87 3.41 -5.95 10.39
CA MET A 87 3.80 -7.23 9.80
C MET A 87 4.32 -8.23 10.84
N ALA A 88 5.13 -7.77 11.79
CA ALA A 88 5.65 -8.66 12.85
C ALA A 88 4.51 -9.21 13.73
N GLN A 89 3.54 -8.37 14.07
CA GLN A 89 2.35 -8.77 14.83
C GLN A 89 1.46 -9.75 14.04
N ASP A 90 1.26 -9.49 12.75
CA ASP A 90 0.45 -10.35 11.88
C ASP A 90 1.10 -11.73 11.70
N LEU A 91 2.43 -11.80 11.57
CA LEU A 91 3.17 -13.07 11.52
C LEU A 91 2.99 -13.90 12.80
N GLU A 92 3.06 -13.26 13.98
CA GLU A 92 2.87 -13.92 15.28
C GLU A 92 1.44 -14.40 15.47
N ALA A 93 0.46 -13.61 15.04
CA ALA A 93 -0.96 -13.92 15.16
C ALA A 93 -1.47 -14.88 14.07
N GLY A 94 -0.68 -15.17 13.03
CA GLY A 94 -1.12 -15.96 11.88
C GLY A 94 -2.08 -15.21 10.96
N ASN A 95 -2.11 -13.88 11.05
CA ASN A 95 -2.95 -13.03 10.22
C ASN A 95 -2.40 -12.89 8.79
N GLN A 96 -3.25 -12.40 7.89
CA GLN A 96 -2.85 -11.99 6.55
C GLN A 96 -2.07 -10.67 6.59
N VAL A 97 -0.97 -10.61 5.85
CA VAL A 97 -0.18 -9.39 5.68
C VAL A 97 -0.68 -8.63 4.44
N ASP A 98 -0.78 -7.32 4.55
CA ASP A 98 -1.32 -6.47 3.49
C ASP A 98 -0.43 -6.44 2.22
N GLN A 99 -1.04 -6.13 1.07
CA GLN A 99 -0.40 -6.15 -0.25
C GLN A 99 0.78 -5.18 -0.37
N VAL A 100 0.71 -4.02 0.28
CA VAL A 100 1.77 -3.00 0.21
C VAL A 100 3.02 -3.49 0.96
N THR A 101 2.81 -4.08 2.13
CA THR A 101 3.87 -4.70 2.92
C THR A 101 4.50 -5.88 2.18
N LEU A 102 3.68 -6.76 1.57
CA LEU A 102 4.17 -7.87 0.74
C LEU A 102 5.03 -7.36 -0.43
N ALA A 103 4.59 -6.31 -1.13
CA ALA A 103 5.34 -5.73 -2.25
C ALA A 103 6.67 -5.11 -1.80
N LYS A 104 6.71 -4.43 -0.63
CA LYS A 104 7.95 -3.89 -0.06
C LYS A 104 8.94 -4.99 0.32
N VAL A 105 8.45 -6.07 0.94
CA VAL A 105 9.29 -7.23 1.29
C VAL A 105 9.86 -7.87 0.03
N GLU A 106 9.02 -8.15 -0.97
CA GLU A 106 9.45 -8.72 -2.25
C GLU A 106 10.55 -7.87 -2.90
N LYS A 107 10.31 -6.55 -3.00
CA LYS A 107 11.28 -5.63 -3.57
C LYS A 107 12.61 -5.63 -2.82
N VAL A 108 12.59 -5.59 -1.50
CA VAL A 108 13.82 -5.59 -0.68
C VAL A 108 14.63 -6.87 -0.88
N ILE A 109 13.97 -8.03 -0.95
CA ILE A 109 14.60 -9.32 -1.18
C ILE A 109 15.20 -9.39 -2.59
N LEU A 110 14.47 -8.96 -3.62
CA LEU A 110 14.92 -8.96 -5.02
C LEU A 110 16.09 -7.97 -5.23
N ASP A 111 16.01 -6.77 -4.68
CA ASP A 111 17.06 -5.75 -4.80
C ASP A 111 18.36 -6.18 -4.08
N GLY A 112 18.27 -7.03 -3.05
CA GLY A 112 19.41 -7.51 -2.28
C GLY A 112 20.19 -6.41 -1.55
N LYS A 113 19.57 -5.24 -1.31
CA LYS A 113 20.22 -4.07 -0.70
C LYS A 113 20.14 -4.06 0.84
N MET A 114 19.38 -4.96 1.41
CA MET A 114 19.22 -5.14 2.85
C MET A 114 19.55 -6.59 3.24
N PRO A 115 20.16 -6.78 4.41
CA PRO A 115 20.81 -5.79 5.27
C PRO A 115 21.94 -5.05 4.56
N GLN A 116 22.22 -3.79 4.97
CA GLN A 116 23.30 -2.99 4.37
C GLN A 116 24.69 -3.62 4.62
N ALA A 117 25.64 -3.44 3.69
CA ALA A 117 26.97 -4.04 3.80
C ALA A 117 27.68 -3.71 5.13
N LYS A 118 27.53 -2.48 5.65
CA LYS A 118 28.11 -2.08 6.95
C LYS A 118 27.52 -2.86 8.13
N TYR A 119 26.28 -3.34 8.04
CA TYR A 119 25.63 -4.12 9.07
C TYR A 119 26.28 -5.50 9.26
N TYR A 120 26.72 -6.12 8.18
CA TYR A 120 27.41 -7.42 8.24
C TYR A 120 28.76 -7.38 8.96
N LEU A 121 29.41 -6.21 9.08
CA LEU A 121 30.68 -6.08 9.78
C LEU A 121 30.59 -6.49 11.26
N VAL A 122 29.43 -6.29 11.87
CA VAL A 122 29.16 -6.59 13.29
C VAL A 122 28.05 -7.64 13.51
N HIS A 123 27.34 -8.05 12.44
CA HIS A 123 26.24 -9.00 12.51
C HIS A 123 26.43 -10.14 11.50
N TRP A 124 27.39 -11.02 11.78
CA TRP A 124 27.77 -12.14 10.89
C TRP A 124 26.62 -13.14 10.62
N GLY A 125 25.61 -13.21 11.52
CA GLY A 125 24.44 -14.07 11.36
C GLY A 125 23.31 -13.47 10.52
N ALA A 126 23.44 -12.23 10.03
CA ALA A 126 22.39 -11.50 9.34
C ALA A 126 22.28 -11.83 7.83
N SER A 127 22.98 -12.84 7.33
CA SER A 127 23.00 -13.15 5.91
C SER A 127 21.67 -13.70 5.43
N ILE A 128 21.15 -13.11 4.34
CA ILE A 128 20.00 -13.62 3.59
C ILE A 128 20.56 -14.40 2.39
N SER A 129 20.84 -15.69 2.60
CA SER A 129 21.31 -16.60 1.54
C SER A 129 20.22 -16.78 0.46
N ASP A 130 20.63 -17.32 -0.71
CA ASP A 130 19.68 -17.58 -1.80
C ASP A 130 18.54 -18.50 -1.35
N ALA A 131 18.80 -19.50 -0.52
CA ALA A 131 17.75 -20.35 0.05
C ALA A 131 16.80 -19.58 0.99
N LYS A 132 17.29 -18.63 1.80
CA LYS A 132 16.42 -17.74 2.61
C LYS A 132 15.62 -16.78 1.73
N LYS A 133 16.20 -16.29 0.62
CA LYS A 133 15.48 -15.46 -0.36
C LYS A 133 14.34 -16.23 -1.01
N GLU A 134 14.61 -17.45 -1.44
CA GLU A 134 13.61 -18.33 -2.04
C GLU A 134 12.45 -18.60 -1.08
N LEU A 135 12.73 -18.94 0.18
CA LEU A 135 11.69 -19.10 1.20
C LEU A 135 10.86 -17.83 1.39
N ALA A 136 11.51 -16.67 1.49
CA ALA A 136 10.81 -15.40 1.67
C ALA A 136 9.94 -15.02 0.44
N LEU A 137 10.44 -15.24 -0.78
CA LEU A 137 9.67 -14.98 -2.01
C LEU A 137 8.50 -15.96 -2.16
N ASN A 138 8.70 -17.24 -1.82
CA ASN A 138 7.62 -18.23 -1.82
C ASN A 138 6.56 -17.88 -0.75
N TRP A 139 6.99 -17.41 0.43
CA TRP A 139 6.06 -16.92 1.46
C TRP A 139 5.24 -15.74 0.95
N VAL A 140 5.87 -14.72 0.34
CA VAL A 140 5.18 -13.56 -0.28
C VAL A 140 4.18 -14.04 -1.33
N LYS A 141 4.61 -14.95 -2.24
CA LYS A 141 3.76 -15.50 -3.28
C LYS A 141 2.52 -16.19 -2.69
N ASN A 142 2.70 -17.07 -1.71
CA ASN A 142 1.62 -17.82 -1.10
C ASN A 142 0.65 -16.92 -0.33
N HIS A 143 1.16 -15.90 0.40
CA HIS A 143 0.33 -14.90 1.06
C HIS A 143 -0.50 -14.10 0.04
N ARG A 144 0.13 -13.65 -1.04
CA ARG A 144 -0.54 -12.93 -2.11
C ARG A 144 -1.61 -13.79 -2.79
N MET A 145 -1.32 -15.07 -3.07
CA MET A 145 -2.30 -16.00 -3.60
C MET A 145 -3.51 -16.17 -2.65
N GLY A 146 -3.29 -16.28 -1.34
CA GLY A 146 -4.36 -16.34 -0.35
C GLY A 146 -5.24 -15.08 -0.34
N LEU A 147 -4.64 -13.90 -0.48
CA LEU A 147 -5.36 -12.63 -0.63
C LEU A 147 -6.09 -12.52 -1.98
N MET A 148 -5.61 -13.20 -3.01
CA MET A 148 -6.10 -13.12 -4.38
C MET A 148 -7.02 -14.27 -4.78
N THR A 149 -7.24 -15.25 -3.92
CA THR A 149 -8.18 -16.33 -4.21
C THR A 149 -9.57 -15.79 -4.48
N ASP A 150 -10.09 -16.02 -5.67
CA ASP A 150 -11.41 -15.60 -6.12
C ASP A 150 -12.20 -16.82 -6.63
N THR A 151 -13.37 -17.04 -6.09
CA THR A 151 -14.25 -18.14 -6.48
C THR A 151 -15.23 -17.76 -7.61
N ASN A 152 -15.24 -16.49 -8.03
CA ASN A 152 -16.09 -15.97 -9.12
C ASN A 152 -15.38 -16.03 -10.49
N VAL A 153 -14.26 -16.72 -10.58
CA VAL A 153 -13.49 -16.90 -11.81
C VAL A 153 -13.47 -18.36 -12.24
N ALA A 154 -13.05 -18.62 -13.48
CA ALA A 154 -12.80 -20.00 -13.93
C ALA A 154 -11.69 -20.66 -13.10
N PRO A 155 -11.73 -21.98 -12.87
CA PRO A 155 -10.78 -22.67 -11.98
C PRO A 155 -9.31 -22.43 -12.29
N GLU A 156 -8.97 -22.23 -13.57
CA GLU A 156 -7.62 -21.95 -14.03
C GLU A 156 -7.09 -20.57 -13.58
N PHE A 157 -7.98 -19.61 -13.24
CA PHE A 157 -7.64 -18.23 -12.86
C PHE A 157 -7.80 -17.92 -11.36
N VAL A 158 -8.16 -18.92 -10.55
CA VAL A 158 -8.52 -18.74 -9.13
C VAL A 158 -7.41 -18.06 -8.29
N ASN A 159 -6.16 -18.21 -8.71
CA ASN A 159 -5.00 -17.66 -8.02
C ASN A 159 -4.25 -16.60 -8.86
N GLU A 160 -4.89 -16.07 -9.92
CA GLU A 160 -4.27 -15.05 -10.73
C GLU A 160 -4.22 -13.70 -9.97
N PRO A 161 -3.14 -12.91 -10.17
CA PRO A 161 -3.01 -11.60 -9.53
C PRO A 161 -4.04 -10.59 -10.05
N ILE A 162 -4.54 -10.77 -11.26
CA ILE A 162 -5.57 -9.92 -11.87
C ILE A 162 -6.92 -10.58 -11.69
N ARG A 163 -7.87 -9.83 -11.14
CA ARG A 163 -9.23 -10.30 -10.85
C ARG A 163 -10.25 -9.56 -11.70
N PRO A 164 -11.36 -10.19 -12.03
CA PRO A 164 -12.48 -9.45 -12.60
C PRO A 164 -12.99 -8.43 -11.58
N ILE A 165 -13.37 -7.26 -12.06
CA ILE A 165 -14.00 -6.25 -11.23
C ILE A 165 -15.37 -6.78 -10.77
N ALA A 166 -15.66 -6.64 -9.48
CA ALA A 166 -16.96 -7.03 -8.93
C ALA A 166 -18.09 -6.19 -9.52
N ASP A 167 -19.26 -6.77 -9.68
CA ASP A 167 -20.42 -6.07 -10.25
C ASP A 167 -20.89 -4.91 -9.37
N SER A 168 -20.63 -4.97 -8.06
CA SER A 168 -20.95 -3.92 -7.10
C SER A 168 -20.06 -4.03 -5.85
N ILE A 169 -19.93 -2.91 -5.14
CA ILE A 169 -19.39 -2.84 -3.78
C ILE A 169 -20.56 -2.52 -2.85
N SER A 170 -20.54 -3.05 -1.62
CA SER A 170 -21.55 -2.74 -0.61
C SER A 170 -21.46 -1.26 -0.20
N VAL A 171 -22.59 -0.54 -0.34
CA VAL A 171 -22.72 0.89 -0.04
C VAL A 171 -24.04 1.19 0.68
N ASP A 172 -24.11 2.30 1.40
CA ASP A 172 -25.41 2.86 1.84
C ASP A 172 -25.99 3.72 0.70
N VAL A 173 -27.04 3.23 0.05
CA VAL A 173 -27.69 3.91 -1.09
C VAL A 173 -28.13 5.35 -0.77
N ARG A 174 -28.51 5.65 0.47
CA ARG A 174 -28.89 7.01 0.89
C ARG A 174 -27.68 7.94 0.89
N LYS A 175 -26.52 7.44 1.32
CA LYS A 175 -25.26 8.17 1.26
C LYS A 175 -24.80 8.37 -0.18
N VAL A 176 -24.97 7.33 -1.04
CA VAL A 176 -24.66 7.42 -2.47
C VAL A 176 -25.42 8.57 -3.13
N VAL A 177 -26.72 8.72 -2.86
CA VAL A 177 -27.52 9.83 -3.43
C VAL A 177 -26.98 11.19 -3.00
N LEU A 178 -26.64 11.36 -1.73
CA LEU A 178 -26.02 12.60 -1.23
C LEU A 178 -24.63 12.83 -1.82
N GLY A 179 -23.86 11.77 -1.98
CA GLY A 179 -22.52 11.82 -2.56
C GLY A 179 -22.54 12.21 -4.04
N ASP A 180 -23.48 11.70 -4.82
CA ASP A 180 -23.72 12.10 -6.21
C ASP A 180 -24.05 13.60 -6.31
N MET A 181 -24.96 14.09 -5.45
CA MET A 181 -25.28 15.50 -5.38
C MET A 181 -24.04 16.34 -5.08
N LEU A 182 -23.23 15.94 -4.07
CA LEU A 182 -22.02 16.65 -3.68
C LEU A 182 -20.93 16.59 -4.78
N TYR A 183 -20.77 15.46 -5.44
CA TYR A 183 -19.79 15.29 -6.51
C TYR A 183 -20.00 16.27 -7.69
N HIS A 184 -21.26 16.63 -7.94
CA HIS A 184 -21.65 17.58 -8.97
C HIS A 184 -21.84 19.02 -8.44
N ASP A 185 -21.69 19.25 -7.13
CA ASP A 185 -22.01 20.51 -6.49
C ASP A 185 -20.84 21.51 -6.55
N THR A 186 -21.02 22.58 -7.31
CA THR A 186 -20.02 23.63 -7.44
C THR A 186 -19.85 24.47 -6.15
N ARG A 187 -20.77 24.38 -5.18
CA ARG A 187 -20.62 25.04 -3.87
C ARG A 187 -19.45 24.49 -3.05
N LEU A 188 -18.88 23.37 -3.48
CA LEU A 188 -17.63 22.83 -2.90
C LEU A 188 -16.39 23.61 -3.33
N SER A 189 -16.48 24.57 -4.27
CA SER A 189 -15.39 25.47 -4.65
C SER A 189 -15.63 26.91 -4.20
N ALA A 190 -14.57 27.69 -3.99
CA ALA A 190 -14.62 29.03 -3.38
C ALA A 190 -15.59 29.98 -4.09
N ASP A 191 -15.59 29.97 -5.41
CA ASP A 191 -16.40 30.86 -6.28
C ASP A 191 -17.63 30.17 -6.90
N ASN A 192 -17.92 28.95 -6.51
CA ASN A 192 -19.02 28.12 -7.02
C ASN A 192 -18.93 27.81 -8.54
N THR A 193 -17.71 27.67 -9.08
CA THR A 193 -17.50 27.38 -10.53
C THR A 193 -17.05 25.96 -10.78
N VAL A 194 -16.40 25.28 -9.82
CA VAL A 194 -15.77 23.97 -9.98
C VAL A 194 -16.41 22.95 -9.03
N SER A 195 -16.66 21.75 -9.53
CA SER A 195 -17.07 20.57 -8.76
C SER A 195 -16.11 19.41 -9.02
N CYS A 196 -16.26 18.27 -8.35
CA CYS A 196 -15.47 17.07 -8.66
C CYS A 196 -15.69 16.64 -10.11
N ALA A 197 -16.93 16.69 -10.60
CA ALA A 197 -17.30 16.35 -11.98
C ALA A 197 -16.63 17.26 -13.03
N SER A 198 -16.15 18.46 -12.66
CA SER A 198 -15.47 19.37 -13.58
C SER A 198 -14.14 18.79 -14.09
N CYS A 199 -13.40 18.08 -13.22
CA CYS A 199 -12.13 17.43 -13.55
C CYS A 199 -12.25 15.92 -13.74
N HIS A 200 -13.30 15.32 -13.22
CA HIS A 200 -13.55 13.89 -13.26
C HIS A 200 -14.88 13.57 -13.92
N GLY A 201 -15.06 14.05 -15.17
CA GLY A 201 -16.28 13.87 -15.96
C GLY A 201 -16.60 12.39 -16.21
N LEU A 202 -17.76 11.94 -15.77
CA LEU A 202 -18.14 10.52 -15.88
C LEU A 202 -18.34 10.09 -17.34
N ASP A 203 -18.79 10.99 -18.21
CA ASP A 203 -18.96 10.74 -19.65
C ASP A 203 -17.65 10.69 -20.42
N THR A 204 -16.55 11.13 -19.80
CA THR A 204 -15.21 11.22 -20.42
C THR A 204 -14.21 10.24 -19.82
N GLY A 205 -14.70 9.19 -19.17
CA GLY A 205 -13.86 8.15 -18.54
C GLY A 205 -13.41 8.48 -17.12
N GLY A 206 -14.12 9.37 -16.42
CA GLY A 206 -13.79 9.80 -15.08
C GLY A 206 -12.62 10.77 -15.00
N VAL A 207 -12.32 11.46 -16.10
CA VAL A 207 -11.21 12.42 -16.29
C VAL A 207 -11.67 13.59 -17.17
N ASP A 208 -10.92 14.69 -17.21
CA ASP A 208 -11.15 15.82 -18.13
C ASP A 208 -10.34 15.74 -19.44
N ASN A 209 -9.53 14.70 -19.61
CA ASN A 209 -8.65 14.50 -20.76
C ASN A 209 -7.65 15.63 -21.01
N LYS A 210 -7.29 16.41 -19.98
CA LYS A 210 -6.29 17.48 -20.04
C LYS A 210 -4.98 17.03 -19.40
N GLN A 211 -3.87 17.63 -19.80
CA GLN A 211 -2.58 17.44 -19.15
C GLN A 211 -2.62 17.94 -17.69
N TYR A 212 -3.27 19.06 -17.47
CA TYR A 212 -3.51 19.68 -16.17
C TYR A 212 -4.94 20.19 -16.12
N SER A 213 -5.65 19.86 -15.06
CA SER A 213 -7.02 20.35 -14.85
C SER A 213 -7.02 21.83 -14.49
N GLU A 214 -8.05 22.54 -14.94
CA GLU A 214 -8.28 23.94 -14.66
C GLU A 214 -9.19 24.08 -13.42
N GLY A 215 -8.69 24.77 -12.41
CA GLY A 215 -9.43 25.04 -11.18
C GLY A 215 -9.98 26.48 -11.12
N VAL A 216 -10.36 26.88 -9.92
CA VAL A 216 -10.90 28.20 -9.62
C VAL A 216 -9.97 29.31 -10.11
N GLY A 217 -10.56 30.31 -10.78
CA GLY A 217 -9.83 31.48 -11.31
C GLY A 217 -8.89 31.16 -12.48
N GLY A 218 -9.08 30.02 -13.17
CA GLY A 218 -8.27 29.63 -14.32
C GLY A 218 -6.86 29.15 -13.94
N GLN A 219 -6.66 28.73 -12.70
CA GLN A 219 -5.40 28.16 -12.25
C GLN A 219 -5.29 26.69 -12.70
N PHE A 220 -4.08 26.20 -12.86
CA PHE A 220 -3.84 24.82 -13.29
C PHE A 220 -3.18 23.99 -12.19
N GLY A 221 -3.64 22.75 -12.05
CA GLY A 221 -2.99 21.75 -11.20
C GLY A 221 -1.59 21.36 -11.70
N GLY A 222 -0.85 20.58 -10.90
CA GLY A 222 0.50 20.14 -11.25
C GLY A 222 0.57 18.77 -11.94
N VAL A 223 -0.54 18.03 -11.97
CA VAL A 223 -0.67 16.68 -12.55
C VAL A 223 -2.03 16.54 -13.23
N ASN A 224 -2.18 15.56 -14.12
CA ASN A 224 -3.49 15.26 -14.72
C ASN A 224 -4.41 14.61 -13.69
N ALA A 225 -5.72 14.81 -13.84
CA ALA A 225 -6.74 14.12 -13.05
C ALA A 225 -6.71 12.61 -13.36
N PRO A 226 -6.49 11.73 -12.37
CA PRO A 226 -6.63 10.30 -12.58
C PRO A 226 -8.12 9.94 -12.69
N THR A 227 -8.43 8.80 -13.33
CA THR A 227 -9.83 8.36 -13.40
C THR A 227 -10.38 8.04 -12.01
N VAL A 228 -11.64 8.42 -11.76
CA VAL A 228 -12.40 8.02 -10.58
C VAL A 228 -13.04 6.65 -10.73
N TYR A 229 -13.12 6.12 -11.96
CA TYR A 229 -13.62 4.76 -12.17
C TYR A 229 -12.68 3.73 -11.52
N ASN A 230 -13.27 2.79 -10.79
CA ASN A 230 -12.58 1.74 -10.05
C ASN A 230 -11.60 2.24 -8.97
N ALA A 231 -11.62 3.54 -8.62
CA ALA A 231 -10.75 4.12 -7.60
C ALA A 231 -10.94 3.49 -6.22
N ALA A 232 -12.12 2.89 -5.96
CA ALA A 232 -12.39 2.13 -4.74
C ALA A 232 -11.49 0.88 -4.55
N TYR A 233 -10.86 0.40 -5.61
CA TYR A 233 -9.90 -0.72 -5.56
C TYR A 233 -8.44 -0.27 -5.41
N ASN A 234 -8.16 1.02 -5.47
CA ASN A 234 -6.83 1.52 -5.23
C ASN A 234 -6.47 1.35 -3.74
N PHE A 235 -5.28 0.85 -3.47
CA PHE A 235 -4.80 0.67 -2.08
C PHE A 235 -4.39 1.98 -1.39
N VAL A 236 -4.19 3.04 -2.16
CA VAL A 236 -3.99 4.43 -1.73
C VAL A 236 -4.50 5.37 -2.82
N GLN A 237 -4.79 6.62 -2.46
CA GLN A 237 -5.31 7.64 -3.36
C GLN A 237 -4.28 8.75 -3.61
N PHE A 238 -4.48 9.52 -4.68
CA PHE A 238 -3.54 10.45 -5.31
C PHE A 238 -2.35 9.76 -5.98
N TRP A 239 -1.68 10.46 -6.90
CA TRP A 239 -0.49 9.96 -7.58
C TRP A 239 0.69 9.64 -6.64
N ASP A 240 0.78 10.33 -5.52
CA ASP A 240 1.82 10.17 -4.50
C ASP A 240 1.41 9.25 -3.33
N GLY A 241 0.16 8.76 -3.33
CA GLY A 241 -0.33 7.83 -2.32
C GLY A 241 -0.54 8.43 -0.93
N ARG A 242 -0.68 9.76 -0.82
CA ARG A 242 -0.77 10.46 0.48
C ARG A 242 -2.08 10.24 1.24
N ALA A 243 -3.14 9.77 0.59
CA ALA A 243 -4.41 9.44 1.24
C ALA A 243 -4.66 7.92 1.20
N GLY A 244 -5.09 7.35 2.32
CA GLY A 244 -5.36 5.92 2.47
C GLY A 244 -6.77 5.50 2.05
N THR A 245 -7.71 6.45 1.98
CA THR A 245 -9.11 6.19 1.63
C THR A 245 -9.66 7.23 0.65
N LEU A 246 -10.78 6.93 -0.01
CA LEU A 246 -11.50 7.89 -0.85
C LEU A 246 -11.99 9.10 -0.04
N ALA A 247 -12.46 8.89 1.20
CA ALA A 247 -12.89 9.99 2.06
C ALA A 247 -11.74 10.95 2.42
N GLU A 248 -10.56 10.41 2.76
CA GLU A 248 -9.36 11.24 2.99
C GLU A 248 -8.93 11.98 1.72
N GLN A 249 -9.06 11.34 0.56
CA GLN A 249 -8.78 11.98 -0.72
C GLN A 249 -9.75 13.13 -0.98
N ALA A 250 -11.07 12.91 -0.79
CA ALA A 250 -12.11 13.88 -1.04
C ALA A 250 -11.99 15.15 -0.19
N ALA A 251 -11.27 15.10 0.94
CA ALA A 251 -10.99 16.28 1.77
C ALA A 251 -9.96 17.25 1.14
N GLY A 252 -9.11 16.77 0.23
CA GLY A 252 -7.99 17.56 -0.30
C GLY A 252 -8.38 18.62 -1.32
N PRO A 253 -8.98 18.24 -2.47
CA PRO A 253 -9.28 19.16 -3.58
C PRO A 253 -10.12 20.40 -3.19
N PRO A 254 -11.15 20.31 -2.32
CA PRO A 254 -11.91 21.48 -1.91
C PRO A 254 -11.06 22.58 -1.27
N LEU A 255 -9.99 22.21 -0.56
CA LEU A 255 -9.10 23.16 0.14
C LEU A 255 -7.84 23.49 -0.67
N ASN A 256 -7.61 22.85 -1.81
CA ASN A 256 -6.44 23.12 -2.63
C ASN A 256 -6.60 24.44 -3.40
N PRO A 257 -5.71 25.43 -3.20
CA PRO A 257 -5.85 26.77 -3.78
C PRO A 257 -5.80 26.81 -5.32
N VAL A 258 -5.22 25.80 -5.98
CA VAL A 258 -5.18 25.70 -7.45
C VAL A 258 -6.28 24.80 -8.03
N GLU A 259 -7.12 24.20 -7.19
CA GLU A 259 -8.25 23.36 -7.59
C GLU A 259 -9.58 24.02 -7.25
N MET A 260 -10.12 23.81 -6.06
CA MET A 260 -11.43 24.33 -5.63
C MET A 260 -11.34 25.51 -4.67
N ALA A 261 -10.19 25.76 -4.06
CA ALA A 261 -9.76 26.99 -3.37
C ALA A 261 -10.63 27.47 -2.18
N CYS A 262 -11.43 26.62 -1.53
CA CYS A 262 -12.09 26.99 -0.28
C CYS A 262 -11.06 27.16 0.85
N GLU A 263 -11.31 28.09 1.76
CA GLU A 263 -10.44 28.34 2.91
C GLU A 263 -10.59 27.26 4.00
N SER A 264 -11.79 26.68 4.13
CA SER A 264 -12.07 25.65 5.13
C SER A 264 -13.37 24.90 4.81
N PHE A 265 -13.60 23.78 5.50
CA PHE A 265 -14.89 23.06 5.43
C PHE A 265 -16.04 23.82 6.08
N GLU A 266 -15.78 24.74 7.02
CA GLU A 266 -16.78 25.63 7.57
C GLU A 266 -17.36 26.56 6.48
N GLN A 267 -16.52 27.05 5.57
CA GLN A 267 -16.98 27.83 4.42
C GLN A 267 -17.90 26.98 3.51
N ILE A 268 -17.51 25.72 3.22
CA ILE A 268 -18.29 24.80 2.41
C ILE A 268 -19.65 24.52 3.07
N THR A 269 -19.64 24.14 4.35
CA THR A 269 -20.85 23.81 5.09
C THR A 269 -21.79 25.02 5.21
N ALA A 270 -21.26 26.24 5.36
CA ALA A 270 -22.06 27.45 5.37
C ALA A 270 -22.82 27.64 4.04
N LYS A 271 -22.15 27.46 2.90
CA LYS A 271 -22.80 27.54 1.57
C LYS A 271 -23.86 26.46 1.37
N LEU A 272 -23.54 25.20 1.72
CA LEU A 272 -24.51 24.11 1.62
C LEU A 272 -25.71 24.29 2.54
N ALA A 273 -25.54 24.93 3.71
CA ALA A 273 -26.60 25.20 4.69
C ALA A 273 -27.64 26.21 4.23
N GLU A 274 -27.37 26.96 3.16
CA GLU A 274 -28.35 27.85 2.55
C GLU A 274 -29.50 27.10 1.90
N ASP A 275 -29.23 25.88 1.41
CA ASP A 275 -30.19 24.96 0.81
C ASP A 275 -30.88 24.09 1.88
N LYS A 276 -32.08 24.53 2.29
CA LYS A 276 -32.82 23.88 3.38
C LYS A 276 -33.31 22.46 3.01
N ASP A 277 -33.58 22.21 1.76
CA ASP A 277 -34.02 20.89 1.29
C ASP A 277 -32.85 19.92 1.29
N PHE A 278 -31.67 20.36 0.84
CA PHE A 278 -30.43 19.58 0.93
C PHE A 278 -30.08 19.28 2.40
N VAL A 279 -30.09 20.28 3.28
CA VAL A 279 -29.82 20.09 4.71
C VAL A 279 -30.77 19.06 5.32
N LYS A 280 -32.07 19.15 5.01
CA LYS A 280 -33.06 18.20 5.52
C LYS A 280 -32.75 16.78 5.07
N ALA A 281 -32.50 16.57 3.78
CA ALA A 281 -32.13 15.25 3.25
C ALA A 281 -30.80 14.73 3.86
N PHE A 282 -29.86 15.65 4.08
CA PHE A 282 -28.55 15.29 4.65
C PHE A 282 -28.66 14.82 6.10
N VAL A 283 -29.43 15.52 6.95
CA VAL A 283 -29.62 15.19 8.37
C VAL A 283 -30.40 13.87 8.54
N GLU A 284 -31.27 13.50 7.61
CA GLU A 284 -31.95 12.18 7.62
C GLU A 284 -30.95 11.00 7.49
N VAL A 285 -29.78 11.23 6.88
CA VAL A 285 -28.74 10.22 6.69
C VAL A 285 -27.59 10.40 7.69
N TYR A 286 -27.24 11.64 8.00
CA TYR A 286 -26.20 12.02 8.94
C TYR A 286 -26.80 12.90 10.06
N PRO A 287 -27.25 12.32 11.19
CA PRO A 287 -27.94 13.05 12.25
C PRO A 287 -27.11 14.16 12.92
N ASP A 288 -25.79 14.08 12.85
CA ASP A 288 -24.82 15.10 13.31
C ASP A 288 -24.58 16.23 12.28
N GLY A 289 -25.27 16.19 11.13
CA GLY A 289 -25.36 17.27 10.17
C GLY A 289 -24.19 17.40 9.22
N LEU A 290 -24.11 18.57 8.58
CA LEU A 290 -23.05 18.94 7.65
C LEU A 290 -21.72 19.17 8.38
N ASN A 291 -20.73 18.37 8.07
CA ASN A 291 -19.33 18.52 8.51
C ASN A 291 -18.41 17.83 7.51
N GLU A 292 -17.10 18.06 7.61
CA GLU A 292 -16.08 17.49 6.72
C GLU A 292 -16.24 15.99 6.59
N LYS A 293 -16.28 15.28 7.72
CA LYS A 293 -16.34 13.80 7.76
C LYS A 293 -17.55 13.25 7.01
N ASN A 294 -18.72 13.84 7.21
CA ASN A 294 -19.97 13.36 6.61
C ASN A 294 -20.04 13.69 5.11
N ILE A 295 -19.53 14.86 4.71
CA ILE A 295 -19.43 15.27 3.31
C ILE A 295 -18.50 14.31 2.54
N THR A 296 -17.31 14.09 3.07
CA THR A 296 -16.32 13.21 2.41
C THR A 296 -16.72 11.74 2.44
N ASP A 297 -17.43 11.29 3.49
CA ASP A 297 -18.01 9.95 3.56
C ASP A 297 -19.10 9.74 2.50
N ALA A 298 -19.96 10.74 2.28
CA ALA A 298 -20.98 10.67 1.25
C ALA A 298 -20.35 10.60 -0.16
N ILE A 299 -19.35 11.44 -0.45
CA ILE A 299 -18.61 11.42 -1.72
C ILE A 299 -17.96 10.06 -1.92
N GLN A 300 -17.26 9.52 -0.92
CA GLN A 300 -16.68 8.19 -0.97
C GLN A 300 -17.71 7.09 -1.29
N GLU A 301 -18.90 7.12 -0.67
CA GLU A 301 -19.94 6.13 -0.93
C GLU A 301 -20.45 6.20 -2.38
N PHE A 302 -20.55 7.40 -2.95
CA PHE A 302 -20.85 7.57 -4.37
C PHE A 302 -19.72 7.02 -5.25
N GLU A 303 -18.47 7.40 -5.00
CA GLU A 303 -17.32 6.96 -5.80
C GLU A 303 -17.14 5.44 -5.78
N LYS A 304 -17.51 4.75 -4.70
CA LYS A 304 -17.54 3.28 -4.65
C LYS A 304 -18.48 2.65 -5.67
N THR A 305 -19.47 3.39 -6.17
CA THR A 305 -20.37 2.91 -7.21
C THR A 305 -19.82 3.08 -8.63
N LEU A 306 -18.77 3.85 -8.79
CA LEU A 306 -18.14 4.13 -10.09
C LEU A 306 -17.27 2.96 -10.54
N LEU A 307 -17.90 1.84 -10.88
CA LEU A 307 -17.24 0.61 -11.29
C LEU A 307 -17.45 0.35 -12.79
N THR A 308 -16.47 -0.31 -13.41
CA THR A 308 -16.56 -0.74 -14.82
C THR A 308 -16.44 -2.27 -14.93
N PRO A 309 -17.39 -3.02 -14.33
CA PRO A 309 -17.36 -4.48 -14.33
C PRO A 309 -17.68 -5.05 -15.73
N ASN A 310 -17.42 -6.35 -15.89
CA ASN A 310 -17.79 -7.12 -17.08
C ASN A 310 -17.14 -6.62 -18.39
N SER A 311 -15.92 -6.07 -18.29
CA SER A 311 -15.06 -5.86 -19.46
C SER A 311 -14.88 -7.19 -20.23
N ARG A 312 -14.38 -7.12 -21.46
CA ARG A 312 -14.06 -8.34 -22.22
C ARG A 312 -13.10 -9.25 -21.43
N PHE A 313 -12.13 -8.64 -20.75
CA PHE A 313 -11.16 -9.37 -19.95
C PHE A 313 -11.78 -9.95 -18.66
N ASP A 314 -12.63 -9.21 -17.95
CA ASP A 314 -13.38 -9.76 -16.81
C ASP A 314 -14.19 -10.98 -17.19
N ARG A 315 -14.88 -10.93 -18.34
CA ARG A 315 -15.65 -12.06 -18.85
C ARG A 315 -14.80 -13.26 -19.19
N TYR A 316 -13.61 -13.02 -19.75
CA TYR A 316 -12.64 -14.08 -20.00
C TYR A 316 -12.19 -14.74 -18.70
N LEU A 317 -11.83 -13.98 -17.67
CA LEU A 317 -11.48 -14.49 -16.34
C LEU A 317 -12.63 -15.28 -15.69
N LYS A 318 -13.87 -14.86 -15.95
CA LYS A 318 -15.10 -15.57 -15.51
C LYS A 318 -15.42 -16.82 -16.37
N GLY A 319 -14.58 -17.17 -17.35
CA GLY A 319 -14.67 -18.41 -18.16
C GLY A 319 -15.26 -18.27 -19.56
N GLN A 320 -15.60 -17.05 -20.00
CA GLN A 320 -16.08 -16.78 -21.37
C GLN A 320 -14.87 -16.63 -22.32
N LYS A 321 -14.29 -17.76 -22.72
CA LYS A 321 -13.03 -17.78 -23.50
C LYS A 321 -13.09 -17.00 -24.81
N GLU A 322 -14.26 -16.92 -25.42
CA GLU A 322 -14.53 -16.17 -26.66
C GLU A 322 -14.59 -14.64 -26.46
N ALA A 323 -14.57 -14.16 -25.22
CA ALA A 323 -14.62 -12.71 -24.94
C ALA A 323 -13.33 -11.99 -25.39
N VAL A 324 -12.24 -12.69 -25.53
CA VAL A 324 -10.95 -12.17 -26.00
C VAL A 324 -10.41 -13.01 -27.15
N THR A 325 -9.61 -12.42 -28.03
CA THR A 325 -8.99 -13.10 -29.16
C THR A 325 -7.72 -13.83 -28.76
N ALA A 326 -7.22 -14.75 -29.59
CA ALA A 326 -5.96 -15.43 -29.37
C ALA A 326 -4.77 -14.45 -29.26
N ASP A 327 -4.78 -13.38 -30.04
CA ASP A 327 -3.72 -12.35 -30.01
C ASP A 327 -3.75 -11.56 -28.71
N GLU A 328 -4.94 -11.23 -28.17
CA GLU A 328 -5.10 -10.58 -26.87
C GLU A 328 -4.67 -11.47 -25.70
N ILE A 329 -4.79 -12.80 -25.84
CA ILE A 329 -4.28 -13.75 -24.84
C ILE A 329 -2.75 -13.83 -24.89
N ALA A 330 -2.18 -13.74 -26.09
CA ALA A 330 -0.73 -13.85 -26.28
C ALA A 330 0.04 -12.60 -25.85
N GLY A 331 -0.57 -11.43 -25.88
CA GLY A 331 0.01 -10.13 -25.46
C GLY A 331 -0.21 -9.80 -24.02
#